data_ab72958ad9c51b2b11a53e08f4ee9e32
#
_entry.id   ab72958ad9c51b2b11a53e08f4ee9e32
#
_cell.length_a   1.000
_cell.length_b   1.000
_cell.length_c   1.000
_cell.angle_alpha   90.00
_cell.angle_beta   90.00
_cell.angle_gamma   90.00
#
_symmetry.space_group_name_H-M   'P 1'
#
loop_
_entity.id
_entity.type
_entity.pdbx_description
1 polymer ?
#
loop_
_entity_poly.entity_id
_entity_poly.type
_entity_poly.pdbx_seq_one_letter_code
_entity_poly.pdbx_strand_id
1 'polypeptide(L)'
;MLSVYCLASAGLRRIERNQDAPLPEEAVWLDLLEPTPEEERLVEARLGLDIPTREEMREIESSSRLYEEEGALYLTATVVTKLDTALPENAEITFILKGTRLVTNRYVDPLPFRRFVGYSERHPQANTNAQAVLAGLIESIVNRIADVIERVGSDIDSASADIFNRQRLLADKHRRSERDFRKLLERIGQSGELIAKARESLASLARLLAFAQQSTIAMTPEVRTRLRTLSKDVVAMSDHASFLATNLNFVLDATLGMINIDQNNILKIFSVVTVFLLPPSVIGAAKVKKAPDARRGKLALIFYGLALVAILASIPWPGMPAGRPLFRF
;
A
#
# COMPACT_ATOMS: atom_id res chain seq x y z
N MET A 1 25.72 -3.03 -12.79
CA MET A 1 26.75 -2.10 -12.22
C MET A 1 27.23 -2.66 -10.90
N LEU A 2 28.52 -2.94 -10.79
CA LEU A 2 29.18 -3.43 -9.56
C LEU A 2 29.69 -2.26 -8.72
N SER A 3 29.21 -2.12 -7.48
CA SER A 3 29.73 -1.20 -6.48
C SER A 3 30.50 -1.97 -5.40
N VAL A 4 31.70 -1.52 -5.08
CA VAL A 4 32.58 -2.16 -4.09
C VAL A 4 32.68 -1.29 -2.86
N TYR A 5 32.47 -1.87 -1.69
CA TYR A 5 32.55 -1.18 -0.41
C TYR A 5 33.60 -1.83 0.51
N CYS A 6 34.48 -0.99 1.06
CA CYS A 6 35.46 -1.38 2.02
C CYS A 6 35.24 -0.68 3.36
N LEU A 7 35.72 -1.29 4.43
CA LEU A 7 35.75 -0.66 5.75
C LEU A 7 36.89 0.32 5.84
N ALA A 8 36.60 1.57 6.15
CA ALA A 8 37.54 2.61 6.47
C ALA A 8 37.36 3.07 7.93
N SER A 9 38.29 3.83 8.45
CA SER A 9 38.19 4.42 9.81
C SER A 9 36.91 5.27 10.00
N ALA A 10 36.36 5.80 8.90
CA ALA A 10 35.15 6.60 8.88
C ALA A 10 33.86 5.78 8.53
N GLY A 11 33.92 4.44 8.56
CA GLY A 11 32.78 3.56 8.22
C GLY A 11 32.90 2.92 6.83
N LEU A 12 31.75 2.48 6.31
CA LEU A 12 31.69 1.82 5.01
C LEU A 12 31.88 2.86 3.89
N ARG A 13 32.86 2.67 3.04
CA ARG A 13 33.18 3.58 1.94
C ARG A 13 33.12 2.87 0.60
N ARG A 14 32.41 3.48 -0.35
CA ARG A 14 32.42 3.04 -1.75
C ARG A 14 33.76 3.39 -2.39
N ILE A 15 34.36 2.41 -3.07
CA ILE A 15 35.59 2.60 -3.83
C ILE A 15 35.24 2.73 -5.31
N GLU A 16 35.77 3.76 -5.95
CA GLU A 16 35.74 3.86 -7.41
C GLU A 16 36.70 2.84 -8.01
N ARG A 17 36.21 2.02 -8.90
CA ARG A 17 36.97 0.94 -9.52
C ARG A 17 36.94 1.12 -11.05
N ASN A 18 38.10 0.97 -11.70
CA ASN A 18 38.15 0.74 -13.14
C ASN A 18 37.61 -0.66 -13.46
N GLN A 19 36.91 -0.83 -14.57
CA GLN A 19 36.27 -2.09 -14.92
C GLN A 19 37.22 -3.29 -14.90
N ASP A 20 38.48 -3.10 -15.35
CA ASP A 20 39.50 -4.15 -15.43
C ASP A 20 40.32 -4.37 -14.15
N ALA A 21 40.10 -3.54 -13.10
CA ALA A 21 40.85 -3.68 -11.88
C ALA A 21 40.38 -4.89 -11.05
N PRO A 22 41.30 -5.65 -10.41
CA PRO A 22 40.90 -6.75 -9.53
C PRO A 22 40.12 -6.25 -8.33
N LEU A 23 39.28 -7.13 -7.77
CA LEU A 23 38.49 -6.80 -6.56
C LEU A 23 39.48 -6.63 -5.37
N PRO A 24 39.38 -5.53 -4.59
CA PRO A 24 40.20 -5.31 -3.42
C PRO A 24 40.04 -6.45 -2.40
N GLU A 25 41.15 -6.85 -1.76
CA GLU A 25 41.09 -7.89 -0.73
C GLU A 25 40.30 -7.43 0.51
N GLU A 26 40.27 -6.14 0.76
CA GLU A 26 39.59 -5.47 1.87
C GLU A 26 38.11 -5.23 1.61
N ALA A 27 37.59 -5.63 0.43
CA ALA A 27 36.18 -5.47 0.11
C ALA A 27 35.31 -6.32 1.05
N VAL A 28 34.39 -5.67 1.73
CA VAL A 28 33.47 -6.29 2.69
C VAL A 28 32.09 -6.49 2.06
N TRP A 29 31.70 -5.58 1.16
CA TRP A 29 30.42 -5.66 0.48
C TRP A 29 30.56 -5.35 -1.02
N LEU A 30 30.03 -6.25 -1.84
CA LEU A 30 29.95 -6.16 -3.29
C LEU A 30 28.46 -6.05 -3.68
N ASP A 31 28.05 -4.91 -4.23
CA ASP A 31 26.66 -4.66 -4.58
C ASP A 31 26.50 -4.69 -6.11
N LEU A 32 25.80 -5.70 -6.59
CA LEU A 32 25.45 -5.93 -7.98
C LEU A 32 24.06 -5.38 -8.26
N LEU A 33 23.99 -4.20 -8.86
CA LEU A 33 22.75 -3.59 -9.34
C LEU A 33 22.65 -3.74 -10.84
N GLU A 34 21.67 -4.51 -11.32
CA GLU A 34 21.51 -4.84 -12.76
C GLU A 34 22.87 -5.20 -13.37
N PRO A 35 23.51 -6.28 -12.86
CA PRO A 35 24.87 -6.62 -13.26
C PRO A 35 24.94 -7.00 -14.74
N THR A 36 26.12 -6.78 -15.34
CA THR A 36 26.45 -7.38 -16.63
C THR A 36 27.03 -8.78 -16.41
N PRO A 37 26.98 -9.66 -17.45
CA PRO A 37 27.57 -11.00 -17.33
C PRO A 37 29.08 -11.00 -17.00
N GLU A 38 29.78 -9.93 -17.36
CA GLU A 38 31.21 -9.74 -17.03
C GLU A 38 31.39 -9.43 -15.54
N GLU A 39 30.49 -8.60 -14.96
CA GLU A 39 30.51 -8.25 -13.54
C GLU A 39 30.18 -9.46 -12.65
N GLU A 40 29.20 -10.29 -13.08
CA GLU A 40 28.83 -11.54 -12.41
C GLU A 40 30.02 -12.50 -12.41
N ARG A 41 30.56 -12.84 -13.60
CA ARG A 41 31.72 -13.74 -13.73
C ARG A 41 32.94 -13.31 -12.93
N LEU A 42 33.19 -11.99 -12.83
CA LEU A 42 34.27 -11.45 -12.03
C LEU A 42 34.11 -11.78 -10.53
N VAL A 43 32.89 -11.58 -10.00
CA VAL A 43 32.59 -11.85 -8.59
C VAL A 43 32.59 -13.35 -8.32
N GLU A 44 32.00 -14.15 -9.20
CA GLU A 44 31.97 -15.62 -9.13
C GLU A 44 33.37 -16.23 -9.12
N ALA A 45 34.20 -15.86 -10.09
CA ALA A 45 35.59 -16.34 -10.17
C ALA A 45 36.44 -15.95 -8.97
N ARG A 46 36.21 -14.75 -8.41
CA ARG A 46 36.97 -14.25 -7.25
C ARG A 46 36.55 -14.90 -5.94
N LEU A 47 35.28 -15.21 -5.78
CA LEU A 47 34.72 -15.72 -4.53
C LEU A 47 34.48 -17.24 -4.56
N GLY A 48 34.52 -17.86 -5.74
CA GLY A 48 34.20 -19.27 -5.90
C GLY A 48 32.74 -19.54 -5.48
N LEU A 49 31.81 -18.76 -5.98
CA LEU A 49 30.38 -18.91 -5.73
C LEU A 49 29.63 -18.71 -7.05
N ASP A 50 28.37 -19.12 -7.10
CA ASP A 50 27.47 -18.89 -8.21
C ASP A 50 26.48 -17.78 -7.84
N ILE A 51 26.21 -16.83 -8.75
CA ILE A 51 25.25 -15.75 -8.52
C ILE A 51 23.92 -16.15 -9.13
N PRO A 52 22.84 -16.27 -8.32
CA PRO A 52 21.53 -16.63 -8.84
C PRO A 52 21.07 -15.67 -9.93
N THR A 53 20.61 -16.23 -11.04
CA THR A 53 20.02 -15.51 -12.15
C THR A 53 18.72 -14.82 -11.73
N ARG A 54 18.25 -13.86 -12.53
CA ARG A 54 16.99 -13.17 -12.27
C ARG A 54 15.79 -14.12 -12.24
N GLU A 55 15.81 -15.18 -13.06
CA GLU A 55 14.78 -16.22 -13.12
C GLU A 55 14.78 -17.05 -11.85
N GLU A 56 15.93 -17.53 -11.38
CA GLU A 56 16.07 -18.30 -10.14
C GLU A 56 15.65 -17.49 -8.90
N MET A 57 16.00 -16.21 -8.85
CA MET A 57 15.55 -15.33 -7.76
C MET A 57 14.02 -15.24 -7.64
N ARG A 58 13.29 -15.45 -8.74
CA ARG A 58 11.82 -15.38 -8.81
C ARG A 58 11.12 -16.70 -8.50
N GLU A 59 11.87 -17.78 -8.37
CA GLU A 59 11.29 -19.05 -7.99
C GLU A 59 10.55 -18.94 -6.66
N ILE A 60 9.41 -19.65 -6.55
CA ILE A 60 8.54 -19.58 -5.37
C ILE A 60 9.05 -20.53 -4.28
N GLU A 61 9.79 -21.55 -4.65
CA GLU A 61 10.26 -22.58 -3.74
C GLU A 61 11.28 -22.03 -2.75
N SER A 62 11.06 -22.29 -1.47
CA SER A 62 11.95 -21.81 -0.43
C SER A 62 13.36 -22.40 -0.53
N SER A 63 13.48 -23.62 -1.02
CA SER A 63 14.77 -24.30 -1.23
C SER A 63 15.64 -23.67 -2.31
N SER A 64 15.04 -23.02 -3.30
CA SER A 64 15.75 -22.29 -4.35
C SER A 64 16.14 -20.85 -3.91
N ARG A 65 15.59 -20.37 -2.82
CA ARG A 65 15.78 -19.00 -2.33
C ARG A 65 16.62 -18.90 -1.07
N LEU A 66 16.63 -19.95 -0.24
CA LEU A 66 17.26 -19.98 1.07
C LEU A 66 18.03 -21.30 1.19
N TYR A 67 19.35 -21.25 0.96
CA TYR A 67 20.18 -22.43 0.97
C TYR A 67 21.64 -22.11 1.37
N GLU A 68 22.40 -23.16 1.70
CA GLU A 68 23.82 -23.09 1.94
C GLU A 68 24.53 -23.95 0.91
N GLU A 69 25.49 -23.38 0.21
CA GLU A 69 26.27 -24.07 -0.79
C GLU A 69 27.73 -23.61 -0.76
N GLU A 70 28.68 -24.53 -0.83
CA GLU A 70 30.13 -24.28 -0.85
C GLU A 70 30.63 -23.29 0.23
N GLY A 71 30.01 -23.32 1.43
CA GLY A 71 30.33 -22.43 2.54
C GLY A 71 29.83 -21.00 2.37
N ALA A 72 28.94 -20.77 1.43
CA ALA A 72 28.20 -19.53 1.27
C ALA A 72 26.74 -19.69 1.71
N LEU A 73 26.17 -18.64 2.32
CA LEU A 73 24.77 -18.55 2.72
C LEU A 73 24.03 -17.69 1.71
N TYR A 74 23.04 -18.27 1.04
CA TYR A 74 22.20 -17.60 0.05
C TYR A 74 20.84 -17.27 0.66
N LEU A 75 20.46 -16.00 0.58
CA LEU A 75 19.26 -15.44 1.20
C LEU A 75 18.54 -14.54 0.20
N THR A 76 17.53 -15.04 -0.49
CA THR A 76 16.72 -14.25 -1.41
C THR A 76 15.42 -13.81 -0.73
N ALA A 77 15.23 -12.51 -0.64
CA ALA A 77 14.01 -11.89 -0.11
C ALA A 77 13.21 -11.17 -1.19
N THR A 78 11.89 -11.25 -1.11
CA THR A 78 10.98 -10.36 -1.82
C THR A 78 10.84 -9.08 -1.01
N VAL A 79 11.15 -7.94 -1.60
CA VAL A 79 11.15 -6.63 -0.93
C VAL A 79 10.22 -5.68 -1.67
N VAL A 80 9.35 -5.00 -0.93
CA VAL A 80 8.49 -3.98 -1.51
C VAL A 80 9.31 -2.74 -1.91
N THR A 81 9.10 -2.29 -3.14
CA THR A 81 9.82 -1.19 -3.77
C THR A 81 8.86 -0.17 -4.37
N LYS A 82 9.36 0.95 -4.88
CA LYS A 82 8.58 2.03 -5.52
C LYS A 82 7.45 2.57 -4.63
N LEU A 83 7.66 2.56 -3.32
CA LEU A 83 6.68 2.94 -2.29
C LEU A 83 6.23 4.41 -2.36
N ASP A 84 6.96 5.25 -3.08
CA ASP A 84 6.66 6.67 -3.29
C ASP A 84 5.96 6.91 -4.65
N THR A 85 5.57 5.83 -5.35
CA THR A 85 4.85 5.86 -6.62
C THR A 85 3.41 5.38 -6.45
N ALA A 86 2.58 5.62 -7.46
CA ALA A 86 1.20 5.14 -7.47
C ALA A 86 1.07 3.60 -7.57
N LEU A 87 2.14 2.92 -8.01
CA LEU A 87 2.19 1.48 -8.22
C LEU A 87 3.39 0.89 -7.49
N PRO A 88 3.22 0.49 -6.22
CA PRO A 88 4.26 -0.24 -5.50
C PRO A 88 4.48 -1.61 -6.14
N GLU A 89 5.73 -2.06 -6.14
CA GLU A 89 6.12 -3.35 -6.73
C GLU A 89 6.91 -4.17 -5.72
N ASN A 90 6.83 -5.48 -5.82
CA ASN A 90 7.74 -6.38 -5.13
C ASN A 90 8.87 -6.76 -6.08
N ALA A 91 10.08 -6.84 -5.54
CA ALA A 91 11.26 -7.24 -6.27
C ALA A 91 12.14 -8.14 -5.38
N GLU A 92 12.84 -9.05 -6.02
CA GLU A 92 13.73 -9.98 -5.36
C GLU A 92 15.11 -9.33 -5.17
N ILE A 93 15.71 -9.59 -3.99
CA ILE A 93 17.07 -9.21 -3.63
C ILE A 93 17.74 -10.42 -3.01
N THR A 94 18.87 -10.83 -3.55
CA THR A 94 19.68 -11.92 -3.00
C THR A 94 20.85 -11.34 -2.22
N PHE A 95 21.03 -11.86 -1.01
CA PHE A 95 22.20 -11.63 -0.16
C PHE A 95 23.00 -12.92 -0.10
N ILE A 96 24.30 -12.86 -0.44
CA ILE A 96 25.20 -14.00 -0.39
C ILE A 96 26.32 -13.68 0.58
N LEU A 97 26.39 -14.42 1.68
CA LEU A 97 27.44 -14.25 2.68
C LEU A 97 28.44 -15.40 2.54
N LYS A 98 29.68 -15.08 2.13
CA LYS A 98 30.78 -16.04 2.05
C LYS A 98 32.02 -15.52 2.76
N GLY A 99 32.42 -16.21 3.82
CA GLY A 99 33.54 -15.82 4.64
C GLY A 99 33.38 -14.39 5.24
N THR A 100 34.26 -13.49 4.86
CA THR A 100 34.27 -12.08 5.33
C THR A 100 33.57 -11.12 4.35
N ARG A 101 32.91 -11.61 3.33
CA ARG A 101 32.32 -10.80 2.27
C ARG A 101 30.83 -11.02 2.13
N LEU A 102 30.12 -9.94 1.87
CA LEU A 102 28.73 -9.92 1.49
C LEU A 102 28.65 -9.56 0.00
N VAL A 103 27.86 -10.31 -0.77
CA VAL A 103 27.42 -9.94 -2.12
C VAL A 103 25.93 -9.68 -2.07
N THR A 104 25.48 -8.60 -2.70
CA THR A 104 24.05 -8.37 -2.94
C THR A 104 23.81 -8.37 -4.44
N ASN A 105 22.82 -9.17 -4.91
CA ASN A 105 22.37 -9.18 -6.30
C ASN A 105 20.94 -8.67 -6.37
N ARG A 106 20.71 -7.62 -7.16
CA ARG A 106 19.43 -6.92 -7.25
C ARG A 106 19.23 -6.25 -8.62
N TYR A 107 17.99 -6.27 -9.09
CA TYR A 107 17.58 -5.64 -10.36
C TYR A 107 16.72 -4.39 -10.13
N VAL A 108 16.77 -3.83 -8.94
CA VAL A 108 16.07 -2.60 -8.52
C VAL A 108 16.97 -1.79 -7.57
N ASP A 109 16.73 -0.48 -7.48
CA ASP A 109 17.45 0.39 -6.55
C ASP A 109 16.52 0.91 -5.43
N PRO A 110 16.21 0.09 -4.41
CA PRO A 110 15.31 0.48 -3.34
C PRO A 110 15.95 1.49 -2.39
N LEU A 111 15.15 2.44 -1.93
CA LEU A 111 15.55 3.49 -1.01
C LEU A 111 16.33 2.99 0.24
N PRO A 112 16.00 1.84 0.87
CA PRO A 112 16.77 1.29 1.99
C PRO A 112 18.26 1.13 1.72
N PHE A 113 18.68 0.71 0.53
CA PHE A 113 20.09 0.56 0.18
C PHE A 113 20.81 1.90 0.18
N ARG A 114 20.22 2.92 -0.45
CA ARG A 114 20.80 4.29 -0.47
C ARG A 114 20.86 4.90 0.93
N ARG A 115 19.81 4.71 1.74
CA ARG A 115 19.78 5.19 3.15
C ARG A 115 20.81 4.48 4.02
N PHE A 116 20.99 3.16 3.81
CA PHE A 116 21.96 2.36 4.55
C PHE A 116 23.39 2.84 4.34
N VAL A 117 23.80 3.14 3.10
CA VAL A 117 25.14 3.69 2.80
C VAL A 117 25.35 4.99 3.58
N GLY A 118 24.46 5.95 3.46
CA GLY A 118 24.57 7.22 4.18
C GLY A 118 24.45 7.10 5.71
N TYR A 119 23.77 6.08 6.23
CA TYR A 119 23.78 5.77 7.65
C TYR A 119 25.12 5.21 8.09
N SER A 120 25.68 4.27 7.35
CA SER A 120 26.96 3.62 7.65
C SER A 120 28.13 4.59 7.68
N GLU A 121 28.11 5.61 6.82
CA GLU A 121 29.11 6.69 6.82
C GLU A 121 29.09 7.51 8.13
N ARG A 122 27.91 7.70 8.73
CA ARG A 122 27.75 8.46 9.98
C ARG A 122 27.91 7.61 11.24
N HIS A 123 27.82 6.27 11.11
CA HIS A 123 27.90 5.33 12.23
C HIS A 123 28.91 4.21 11.92
N PRO A 124 30.24 4.51 11.87
CA PRO A 124 31.23 3.55 11.44
C PRO A 124 31.32 2.31 12.33
N GLN A 125 30.98 2.42 13.60
CA GLN A 125 31.01 1.30 14.55
C GLN A 125 29.83 0.30 14.37
N ALA A 126 28.79 0.65 13.61
CA ALA A 126 27.60 -0.20 13.47
C ALA A 126 27.79 -1.35 12.47
N ASN A 127 28.71 -1.20 11.50
CA ASN A 127 28.88 -2.11 10.36
C ASN A 127 30.35 -2.51 10.17
N THR A 128 30.89 -3.24 11.14
CA THR A 128 32.32 -3.56 11.25
C THR A 128 32.74 -4.79 10.44
N ASN A 129 31.83 -5.52 9.83
CA ASN A 129 32.11 -6.70 9.01
C ASN A 129 30.95 -7.00 8.06
N ALA A 130 31.13 -7.93 7.14
CA ALA A 130 30.12 -8.33 6.16
C ALA A 130 28.78 -8.78 6.78
N GLN A 131 28.83 -9.48 7.90
CA GLN A 131 27.65 -9.96 8.61
C GLN A 131 26.87 -8.79 9.23
N ALA A 132 27.57 -7.79 9.78
CA ALA A 132 26.95 -6.59 10.30
C ALA A 132 26.33 -5.73 9.18
N VAL A 133 26.95 -5.68 8.00
CA VAL A 133 26.41 -5.04 6.79
C VAL A 133 25.13 -5.75 6.36
N LEU A 134 25.11 -7.09 6.29
CA LEU A 134 23.91 -7.87 6.00
C LEU A 134 22.76 -7.54 6.98
N ALA A 135 23.03 -7.59 8.29
CA ALA A 135 22.02 -7.28 9.30
C ALA A 135 21.51 -5.83 9.17
N GLY A 136 22.40 -4.88 8.88
CA GLY A 136 22.05 -3.48 8.69
C GLY A 136 21.23 -3.19 7.44
N LEU A 137 21.48 -3.89 6.33
CA LEU A 137 20.67 -3.81 5.13
C LEU A 137 19.25 -4.35 5.37
N ILE A 138 19.16 -5.53 6.00
CA ILE A 138 17.86 -6.12 6.35
C ILE A 138 17.09 -5.17 7.30
N GLU A 139 17.74 -4.61 8.32
CA GLU A 139 17.14 -3.64 9.22
C GLU A 139 16.62 -2.39 8.49
N SER A 140 17.41 -1.88 7.54
CA SER A 140 16.99 -0.73 6.73
C SER A 140 15.75 -1.03 5.88
N ILE A 141 15.63 -2.26 5.36
CA ILE A 141 14.46 -2.73 4.63
C ILE A 141 13.25 -2.84 5.58
N VAL A 142 13.42 -3.47 6.73
CA VAL A 142 12.40 -3.64 7.76
C VAL A 142 11.86 -2.28 8.23
N ASN A 143 12.74 -1.33 8.53
CA ASN A 143 12.36 0.02 8.92
C ASN A 143 11.56 0.74 7.82
N ARG A 144 11.90 0.52 6.55
CA ARG A 144 11.13 1.11 5.44
C ARG A 144 9.73 0.52 5.34
N ILE A 145 9.57 -0.77 5.58
CA ILE A 145 8.25 -1.42 5.61
C ILE A 145 7.43 -0.88 6.80
N ALA A 146 8.05 -0.67 7.96
CA ALA A 146 7.41 -0.06 9.12
C ALA A 146 6.85 1.33 8.79
N ASP A 147 7.65 2.22 8.16
CA ASP A 147 7.21 3.55 7.70
C ASP A 147 5.96 3.46 6.79
N VAL A 148 5.89 2.42 5.93
CA VAL A 148 4.76 2.20 5.02
C VAL A 148 3.52 1.76 5.77
N ILE A 149 3.65 0.81 6.67
CA ILE A 149 2.54 0.29 7.49
C ILE A 149 1.95 1.41 8.33
N GLU A 150 2.78 2.26 8.94
CA GLU A 150 2.36 3.42 9.71
C GLU A 150 1.58 4.43 8.86
N ARG A 151 2.09 4.74 7.64
CA ARG A 151 1.39 5.61 6.68
C ARG A 151 0.02 5.06 6.31
N VAL A 152 -0.04 3.77 5.97
CA VAL A 152 -1.31 3.12 5.61
C VAL A 152 -2.28 3.11 6.79
N GLY A 153 -1.81 2.89 8.01
CA GLY A 153 -2.63 3.02 9.22
C GLY A 153 -3.28 4.41 9.32
N SER A 154 -2.49 5.47 9.16
CA SER A 154 -2.98 6.85 9.14
C SER A 154 -3.98 7.12 8.01
N ASP A 155 -3.77 6.54 6.83
CA ASP A 155 -4.68 6.68 5.69
C ASP A 155 -6.03 5.99 5.94
N ILE A 156 -6.03 4.80 6.58
CA ILE A 156 -7.23 4.07 6.99
C ILE A 156 -8.00 4.85 8.06
N ASP A 157 -7.32 5.39 9.08
CA ASP A 157 -7.93 6.20 10.13
C ASP A 157 -8.59 7.47 9.54
N SER A 158 -7.90 8.13 8.61
CA SER A 158 -8.43 9.28 7.90
C SER A 158 -9.66 8.92 7.06
N ALA A 159 -9.62 7.79 6.34
CA ALA A 159 -10.76 7.29 5.56
C ALA A 159 -11.95 6.95 6.46
N SER A 160 -11.70 6.29 7.60
CA SER A 160 -12.70 5.99 8.62
C SER A 160 -13.33 7.26 9.19
N ALA A 161 -12.53 8.24 9.54
CA ALA A 161 -13.02 9.56 10.01
C ALA A 161 -13.86 10.27 8.94
N ASP A 162 -13.46 10.19 7.67
CA ASP A 162 -14.24 10.73 6.56
C ASP A 162 -15.62 10.08 6.41
N ILE A 163 -15.74 8.79 6.70
CA ILE A 163 -17.01 8.07 6.65
C ILE A 163 -17.91 8.45 7.85
N PHE A 164 -17.38 8.32 9.06
CA PHE A 164 -18.21 8.40 10.28
C PHE A 164 -18.40 9.80 10.82
N ASN A 165 -17.43 10.72 10.72
CA ASN A 165 -17.58 12.10 11.22
C ASN A 165 -18.43 12.96 10.28
N ARG A 166 -18.40 12.71 8.97
CA ARG A 166 -19.30 13.38 8.02
C ARG A 166 -20.76 13.04 8.28
N GLN A 167 -21.07 11.88 8.83
CA GLN A 167 -22.44 11.54 9.22
C GLN A 167 -22.99 12.49 10.30
N ARG A 168 -22.15 13.01 11.19
CA ARG A 168 -22.53 14.02 12.20
C ARG A 168 -22.69 15.44 11.62
N LEU A 169 -21.93 15.77 10.57
CA LEU A 169 -21.96 17.08 9.92
C LEU A 169 -23.02 17.19 8.80
N LEU A 170 -23.55 16.06 8.30
CA LEU A 170 -24.52 16.00 7.20
C LEU A 170 -25.99 16.18 7.63
N ALA A 171 -26.28 16.37 8.92
CA ALA A 171 -27.56 16.97 9.29
C ALA A 171 -27.73 18.38 8.67
N ASP A 172 -26.65 19.02 8.18
CA ASP A 172 -26.65 20.41 7.76
C ASP A 172 -26.32 20.71 6.29
N LYS A 173 -25.78 19.79 5.47
CA LYS A 173 -25.51 20.08 4.04
C LYS A 173 -25.60 18.85 3.12
N HIS A 174 -26.62 18.86 2.27
CA HIS A 174 -26.77 17.98 1.12
C HIS A 174 -25.71 18.22 0.06
N ARG A 175 -24.96 17.24 -0.24
CA ARG A 175 -24.26 16.83 -1.45
C ARG A 175 -22.92 16.19 -1.13
N ARG A 176 -22.93 14.91 -0.82
CA ARG A 176 -21.78 14.10 -1.19
C ARG A 176 -21.73 14.03 -2.70
N SER A 177 -20.68 14.57 -3.29
CA SER A 177 -20.45 14.36 -4.69
C SER A 177 -20.06 12.89 -4.89
N GLU A 178 -20.60 12.23 -5.88
CA GLU A 178 -20.18 10.90 -6.37
C GLU A 178 -18.65 10.81 -6.53
N ARG A 179 -18.01 11.96 -6.82
CA ARG A 179 -16.56 12.13 -6.87
C ARG A 179 -15.85 11.89 -5.53
N ASP A 180 -16.50 12.17 -4.39
CA ASP A 180 -15.87 11.99 -3.07
C ASP A 180 -15.80 10.51 -2.69
N PHE A 181 -16.85 9.74 -3.02
CA PHE A 181 -16.85 8.29 -2.81
C PHE A 181 -15.84 7.58 -3.73
N ARG A 182 -15.71 8.03 -4.98
CA ARG A 182 -14.72 7.47 -5.91
C ARG A 182 -13.30 7.67 -5.38
N LYS A 183 -12.95 8.88 -4.94
CA LYS A 183 -11.64 9.18 -4.34
C LYS A 183 -11.38 8.36 -3.07
N LEU A 184 -12.41 8.16 -2.25
CA LEU A 184 -12.28 7.34 -1.06
C LEU A 184 -12.02 5.88 -1.41
N LEU A 185 -12.74 5.31 -2.38
CA LEU A 185 -12.52 3.94 -2.87
C LEU A 185 -11.14 3.78 -3.51
N GLU A 186 -10.66 4.77 -4.27
CA GLU A 186 -9.30 4.78 -4.83
C GLU A 186 -8.24 4.74 -3.72
N ARG A 187 -8.38 5.56 -2.67
CA ARG A 187 -7.47 5.54 -1.50
C ARG A 187 -7.50 4.21 -0.76
N ILE A 188 -8.68 3.65 -0.53
CA ILE A 188 -8.85 2.32 0.09
C ILE A 188 -8.17 1.26 -0.76
N GLY A 189 -8.35 1.28 -2.08
CA GLY A 189 -7.72 0.34 -3.01
C GLY A 189 -6.19 0.43 -2.98
N GLN A 190 -5.63 1.64 -3.02
CA GLN A 190 -4.17 1.87 -2.93
C GLN A 190 -3.60 1.38 -1.59
N SER A 191 -4.28 1.67 -0.48
CA SER A 191 -3.88 1.19 0.84
C SER A 191 -3.91 -0.34 0.92
N GLY A 192 -4.92 -0.97 0.29
CA GLY A 192 -5.05 -2.43 0.22
C GLY A 192 -3.91 -3.09 -0.54
N GLU A 193 -3.53 -2.51 -1.68
CA GLU A 193 -2.39 -3.00 -2.47
C GLU A 193 -1.07 -2.87 -1.71
N LEU A 194 -0.83 -1.73 -1.06
CA LEU A 194 0.35 -1.52 -0.23
C LEU A 194 0.46 -2.52 0.92
N ILE A 195 -0.65 -2.76 1.65
CA ILE A 195 -0.69 -3.76 2.73
C ILE A 195 -0.39 -5.16 2.19
N ALA A 196 -0.98 -5.54 1.06
CA ALA A 196 -0.77 -6.87 0.48
C ALA A 196 0.71 -7.09 0.13
N LYS A 197 1.35 -6.12 -0.54
CA LYS A 197 2.77 -6.19 -0.89
C LYS A 197 3.69 -6.12 0.33
N ALA A 198 3.36 -5.31 1.34
CA ALA A 198 4.11 -5.25 2.59
C ALA A 198 4.05 -6.59 3.34
N ARG A 199 2.87 -7.23 3.41
CA ARG A 199 2.71 -8.55 4.04
C ARG A 199 3.52 -9.63 3.31
N GLU A 200 3.54 -9.64 1.99
CA GLU A 200 4.36 -10.57 1.20
C GLU A 200 5.85 -10.37 1.51
N SER A 201 6.31 -9.12 1.54
CA SER A 201 7.68 -8.78 1.89
C SER A 201 8.03 -9.20 3.32
N LEU A 202 7.16 -8.93 4.30
CA LEU A 202 7.36 -9.36 5.69
C LEU A 202 7.41 -10.88 5.82
N ALA A 203 6.54 -11.61 5.12
CA ALA A 203 6.56 -13.07 5.13
C ALA A 203 7.85 -13.64 4.51
N SER A 204 8.37 -13.01 3.46
CA SER A 204 9.66 -13.37 2.87
C SER A 204 10.82 -13.10 3.83
N LEU A 205 10.85 -11.91 4.45
CA LEU A 205 11.87 -11.55 5.44
C LEU A 205 11.81 -12.44 6.69
N ALA A 206 10.63 -12.83 7.15
CA ALA A 206 10.48 -13.75 8.27
C ALA A 206 11.13 -15.11 7.98
N ARG A 207 10.90 -15.68 6.78
CA ARG A 207 11.55 -16.93 6.35
C ARG A 207 13.06 -16.77 6.23
N LEU A 208 13.53 -15.68 5.62
CA LEU A 208 14.96 -15.37 5.51
C LEU A 208 15.62 -15.29 6.88
N LEU A 209 15.04 -14.54 7.80
CA LEU A 209 15.61 -14.37 9.15
C LEU A 209 15.58 -15.68 9.95
N ALA A 210 14.53 -16.50 9.81
CA ALA A 210 14.46 -17.81 10.43
C ALA A 210 15.57 -18.75 9.89
N PHE A 211 15.77 -18.78 8.57
CA PHE A 211 16.81 -19.57 7.93
C PHE A 211 18.22 -19.10 8.34
N ALA A 212 18.48 -17.79 8.29
CA ALA A 212 19.76 -17.22 8.69
C ALA A 212 20.13 -17.51 10.16
N GLN A 213 19.14 -17.60 11.06
CA GLN A 213 19.37 -17.96 12.47
C GLN A 213 19.71 -19.46 12.66
N GLN A 214 19.27 -20.33 11.75
CA GLN A 214 19.55 -21.77 11.78
C GLN A 214 20.78 -22.15 10.96
N SER A 215 21.38 -21.19 10.23
CA SER A 215 22.54 -21.39 9.39
C SER A 215 23.72 -21.99 10.15
N THR A 216 24.41 -22.92 9.48
CA THR A 216 25.65 -23.52 9.99
C THR A 216 26.85 -22.58 9.86
N ILE A 217 26.72 -21.53 9.02
CA ILE A 217 27.76 -20.51 8.84
C ILE A 217 27.87 -19.66 10.11
N ALA A 218 29.08 -19.62 10.66
CA ALA A 218 29.35 -18.93 11.91
C ALA A 218 29.06 -17.44 11.80
N MET A 219 28.14 -16.95 12.62
CA MET A 219 27.86 -15.52 12.80
C MET A 219 28.31 -15.06 14.17
N THR A 220 28.75 -13.79 14.26
CA THR A 220 29.13 -13.21 15.56
C THR A 220 27.91 -13.15 16.48
N PRO A 221 28.10 -13.24 17.82
CA PRO A 221 27.01 -13.19 18.79
C PRO A 221 26.15 -11.91 18.66
N GLU A 222 26.79 -10.79 18.35
CA GLU A 222 26.17 -9.48 18.18
C GLU A 222 25.21 -9.49 16.97
N VAL A 223 25.68 -10.00 15.82
CA VAL A 223 24.87 -10.12 14.61
C VAL A 223 23.71 -11.10 14.83
N ARG A 224 23.98 -12.25 15.45
CA ARG A 224 22.94 -13.22 15.77
C ARG A 224 21.84 -12.63 16.67
N THR A 225 22.23 -11.81 17.65
CA THR A 225 21.28 -11.10 18.52
C THR A 225 20.47 -10.07 17.73
N ARG A 226 21.12 -9.32 16.84
CA ARG A 226 20.47 -8.33 15.97
C ARG A 226 19.44 -8.99 15.04
N LEU A 227 19.80 -10.09 14.37
CA LEU A 227 18.88 -10.84 13.50
C LEU A 227 17.70 -11.44 14.29
N ARG A 228 17.91 -11.86 15.55
CA ARG A 228 16.82 -12.33 16.42
C ARG A 228 15.85 -11.22 16.79
N THR A 229 16.34 -10.01 17.06
CA THR A 229 15.49 -8.83 17.32
C THR A 229 14.70 -8.48 16.08
N LEU A 230 15.34 -8.39 14.92
CA LEU A 230 14.67 -8.12 13.64
C LEU A 230 13.58 -9.15 13.32
N SER A 231 13.81 -10.43 13.64
CA SER A 231 12.82 -11.48 13.46
C SER A 231 11.55 -11.23 14.29
N LYS A 232 11.71 -10.77 15.54
CA LYS A 232 10.56 -10.41 16.39
C LYS A 232 9.81 -9.19 15.85
N ASP A 233 10.56 -8.18 15.38
CA ASP A 233 9.97 -6.97 14.82
C ASP A 233 9.18 -7.27 13.54
N VAL A 234 9.71 -8.15 12.66
CA VAL A 234 9.03 -8.60 11.45
C VAL A 234 7.73 -9.33 11.77
N VAL A 235 7.72 -10.19 12.79
CA VAL A 235 6.49 -10.88 13.23
C VAL A 235 5.47 -9.87 13.75
N ALA A 236 5.87 -8.96 14.64
CA ALA A 236 4.98 -7.94 15.19
C ALA A 236 4.38 -7.04 14.09
N MET A 237 5.20 -6.66 13.09
CA MET A 237 4.72 -5.88 11.93
C MET A 237 3.79 -6.68 11.03
N SER A 238 4.01 -7.99 10.86
CA SER A 238 3.12 -8.87 10.10
C SER A 238 1.73 -8.96 10.75
N ASP A 239 1.69 -9.06 12.07
CA ASP A 239 0.44 -9.06 12.84
C ASP A 239 -0.28 -7.70 12.71
N HIS A 240 0.48 -6.60 12.83
CA HIS A 240 -0.07 -5.27 12.66
C HIS A 240 -0.59 -5.02 11.23
N ALA A 241 0.14 -5.44 10.20
CA ALA A 241 -0.32 -5.37 8.81
C ALA A 241 -1.60 -6.19 8.57
N SER A 242 -1.74 -7.33 9.25
CA SER A 242 -2.95 -8.15 9.18
C SER A 242 -4.14 -7.49 9.86
N PHE A 243 -3.92 -6.81 10.99
CA PHE A 243 -4.93 -5.99 11.65
C PHE A 243 -5.39 -4.83 10.75
N LEU A 244 -4.45 -4.11 10.11
CA LEU A 244 -4.78 -3.03 9.18
C LEU A 244 -5.56 -3.52 7.94
N ALA A 245 -5.24 -4.71 7.42
CA ALA A 245 -5.99 -5.33 6.33
C ALA A 245 -7.45 -5.59 6.72
N THR A 246 -7.68 -6.04 7.95
CA THR A 246 -9.04 -6.25 8.48
C THR A 246 -9.78 -4.93 8.65
N ASN A 247 -9.13 -3.90 9.19
CA ASN A 247 -9.70 -2.56 9.31
C ASN A 247 -10.04 -1.96 7.94
N LEU A 248 -9.19 -2.17 6.95
CA LEU A 248 -9.43 -1.69 5.59
C LEU A 248 -10.69 -2.30 4.99
N ASN A 249 -10.89 -3.61 5.17
CA ASN A 249 -12.11 -4.29 4.73
C ASN A 249 -13.35 -3.72 5.43
N PHE A 250 -13.28 -3.48 6.74
CA PHE A 250 -14.37 -2.83 7.48
C PHE A 250 -14.70 -1.42 6.91
N VAL A 251 -13.69 -0.61 6.62
CA VAL A 251 -13.86 0.73 6.03
C VAL A 251 -14.45 0.64 4.64
N LEU A 252 -14.05 -0.36 3.84
CA LEU A 252 -14.61 -0.63 2.51
C LEU A 252 -16.08 -1.00 2.60
N ASP A 253 -16.45 -1.94 3.47
CA ASP A 253 -17.82 -2.39 3.67
C ASP A 253 -18.72 -1.24 4.16
N ALA A 254 -18.23 -0.43 5.11
CA ALA A 254 -18.92 0.77 5.57
C ALA A 254 -19.14 1.78 4.44
N THR A 255 -18.14 1.96 3.56
CA THR A 255 -18.24 2.86 2.39
C THR A 255 -19.32 2.38 1.42
N LEU A 256 -19.32 1.08 1.10
CA LEU A 256 -20.33 0.47 0.21
C LEU A 256 -21.73 0.54 0.82
N GLY A 257 -21.86 0.31 2.13
CA GLY A 257 -23.11 0.48 2.87
C GLY A 257 -23.67 1.90 2.76
N MET A 258 -22.80 2.92 2.87
CA MET A 258 -23.19 4.32 2.73
C MET A 258 -23.64 4.67 1.31
N ILE A 259 -22.95 4.15 0.28
CA ILE A 259 -23.35 4.32 -1.12
C ILE A 259 -24.76 3.73 -1.35
N ASN A 260 -25.03 2.54 -0.81
CA ASN A 260 -26.35 1.89 -0.90
C ASN A 260 -27.45 2.73 -0.22
N ILE A 261 -27.15 3.33 0.94
CA ILE A 261 -28.11 4.22 1.64
C ILE A 261 -28.41 5.45 0.77
N ASP A 262 -27.40 6.07 0.19
CA ASP A 262 -27.58 7.25 -0.66
C ASP A 262 -28.39 6.91 -1.93
N GLN A 263 -28.12 5.77 -2.57
CA GLN A 263 -28.89 5.28 -3.72
C GLN A 263 -30.35 5.01 -3.36
N ASN A 264 -30.62 4.36 -2.22
CA ASN A 264 -31.97 4.10 -1.74
C ASN A 264 -32.75 5.39 -1.45
N ASN A 265 -32.09 6.43 -0.93
CA ASN A 265 -32.72 7.72 -0.71
C ASN A 265 -33.13 8.40 -2.04
N ILE A 266 -32.28 8.33 -3.07
CA ILE A 266 -32.59 8.84 -4.40
C ILE A 266 -33.79 8.07 -4.99
N LEU A 267 -33.80 6.74 -4.91
CA LEU A 267 -34.90 5.90 -5.38
C LEU A 267 -36.22 6.22 -4.64
N LYS A 268 -36.20 6.45 -3.33
CA LYS A 268 -37.39 6.87 -2.57
C LYS A 268 -37.95 8.21 -3.09
N ILE A 269 -37.08 9.20 -3.35
CA ILE A 269 -37.51 10.48 -3.90
C ILE A 269 -38.15 10.27 -5.28
N PHE A 270 -37.53 9.50 -6.18
CA PHE A 270 -38.10 9.17 -7.49
C PHE A 270 -39.43 8.45 -7.38
N SER A 271 -39.57 7.49 -6.48
CA SER A 271 -40.81 6.74 -6.26
C SER A 271 -41.93 7.65 -5.78
N VAL A 272 -41.65 8.51 -4.81
CA VAL A 272 -42.61 9.50 -4.30
C VAL A 272 -43.03 10.45 -5.43
N VAL A 273 -42.11 11.03 -6.18
CA VAL A 273 -42.38 11.93 -7.30
C VAL A 273 -43.21 11.21 -8.37
N THR A 274 -42.88 9.96 -8.69
CA THR A 274 -43.59 9.17 -9.70
C THR A 274 -45.05 8.87 -9.26
N VAL A 275 -45.24 8.42 -8.01
CA VAL A 275 -46.56 8.11 -7.46
C VAL A 275 -47.48 9.36 -7.43
N PHE A 276 -46.94 10.53 -7.13
CA PHE A 276 -47.72 11.76 -7.08
C PHE A 276 -47.90 12.43 -8.44
N LEU A 277 -46.98 12.29 -9.40
CA LEU A 277 -47.11 12.94 -10.72
C LEU A 277 -47.85 12.08 -11.75
N LEU A 278 -47.77 10.73 -11.70
CA LEU A 278 -48.40 9.83 -12.66
C LEU A 278 -49.92 9.90 -12.67
N PRO A 279 -50.66 9.71 -11.55
CA PRO A 279 -52.13 9.71 -11.60
C PRO A 279 -52.70 11.02 -12.16
N PRO A 280 -52.20 12.18 -11.73
CA PRO A 280 -52.68 13.43 -12.28
C PRO A 280 -52.34 13.59 -13.77
N SER A 281 -51.16 13.23 -14.26
CA SER A 281 -50.81 13.34 -15.70
C SER A 281 -51.72 12.49 -16.59
N VAL A 282 -52.08 11.28 -16.15
CA VAL A 282 -53.00 10.39 -16.85
C VAL A 282 -54.41 10.97 -16.87
N ILE A 283 -54.91 11.52 -15.76
CA ILE A 283 -56.21 12.16 -15.67
C ILE A 283 -56.25 13.43 -16.54
N GLY A 284 -55.18 14.24 -16.53
CA GLY A 284 -55.04 15.41 -17.40
C GLY A 284 -55.10 15.06 -18.90
N ALA A 285 -54.32 14.06 -19.31
CA ALA A 285 -54.28 13.58 -20.70
C ALA A 285 -55.62 12.97 -21.16
N ALA A 286 -56.31 12.24 -20.29
CA ALA A 286 -57.63 11.69 -20.58
C ALA A 286 -58.73 12.75 -20.73
N LYS A 287 -58.69 13.83 -19.93
CA LYS A 287 -59.63 14.95 -20.01
C LYS A 287 -59.41 15.87 -21.21
N VAL A 288 -58.15 16.07 -21.61
CA VAL A 288 -57.83 16.87 -22.81
C VAL A 288 -58.36 16.23 -24.08
N LYS A 289 -58.42 14.89 -24.17
CA LYS A 289 -59.01 14.17 -25.31
C LYS A 289 -60.53 14.25 -25.38
N LYS A 290 -61.29 14.65 -24.30
CA LYS A 290 -62.72 14.63 -24.21
C LYS A 290 -63.38 16.00 -24.01
N ALA A 291 -62.69 17.11 -23.99
CA ALA A 291 -63.27 18.42 -23.66
C ALA A 291 -63.29 19.35 -24.87
N PRO A 292 -64.48 19.73 -25.35
CA PRO A 292 -64.67 20.77 -26.38
C PRO A 292 -64.54 22.22 -25.81
N ASP A 293 -64.35 22.41 -24.50
CA ASP A 293 -64.32 23.72 -23.86
C ASP A 293 -62.96 24.08 -23.27
N ALA A 294 -62.28 25.04 -23.90
CA ALA A 294 -60.93 25.52 -23.52
C ALA A 294 -60.82 26.11 -22.08
N ARG A 295 -61.97 26.54 -21.48
CA ARG A 295 -62.02 27.08 -20.09
C ARG A 295 -61.85 25.99 -19.03
N ARG A 296 -62.40 24.79 -19.23
CA ARG A 296 -62.28 23.67 -18.27
C ARG A 296 -60.93 23.05 -18.27
N GLY A 297 -60.21 23.07 -19.41
CA GLY A 297 -58.81 22.61 -19.50
C GLY A 297 -57.84 23.51 -18.73
N LYS A 298 -58.05 24.83 -18.75
CA LYS A 298 -57.25 25.80 -18.01
C LYS A 298 -57.46 25.68 -16.49
N LEU A 299 -58.68 25.45 -16.01
CA LEU A 299 -58.97 25.21 -14.60
C LEU A 299 -58.34 23.91 -14.10
N ALA A 300 -58.36 22.84 -14.87
CA ALA A 300 -57.71 21.58 -14.53
C ALA A 300 -56.18 21.75 -14.42
N LEU A 301 -55.52 22.51 -15.30
CA LEU A 301 -54.10 22.85 -15.26
C LEU A 301 -53.73 23.71 -14.02
N ILE A 302 -54.61 24.65 -13.63
CA ILE A 302 -54.40 25.49 -12.44
C ILE A 302 -54.52 24.65 -11.15
N PHE A 303 -55.57 23.80 -11.04
CA PHE A 303 -55.68 22.87 -9.90
C PHE A 303 -54.51 21.90 -9.82
N TYR A 304 -53.97 21.52 -10.97
CA TYR A 304 -52.83 20.66 -11.10
C TYR A 304 -51.55 21.35 -10.59
N GLY A 305 -51.34 22.58 -11.03
CA GLY A 305 -50.21 23.40 -10.58
C GLY A 305 -50.25 23.66 -9.06
N LEU A 306 -51.43 23.94 -8.52
CA LEU A 306 -51.66 24.14 -7.09
C LEU A 306 -51.42 22.84 -6.27
N ALA A 307 -51.90 21.71 -6.74
CA ALA A 307 -51.64 20.42 -6.10
C ALA A 307 -50.14 20.05 -6.13
N LEU A 308 -49.46 20.32 -7.23
CA LEU A 308 -48.02 20.11 -7.38
C LEU A 308 -47.21 20.99 -6.42
N VAL A 309 -47.59 22.26 -6.30
CA VAL A 309 -46.95 23.20 -5.34
C VAL A 309 -47.24 22.77 -3.91
N ALA A 310 -48.42 22.33 -3.56
CA ALA A 310 -48.76 21.83 -2.22
C ALA A 310 -47.99 20.56 -1.86
N ILE A 311 -47.78 19.65 -2.85
CA ILE A 311 -47.00 18.43 -2.69
C ILE A 311 -45.52 18.76 -2.55
N LEU A 312 -44.97 19.67 -3.35
CA LEU A 312 -43.59 20.12 -3.25
C LEU A 312 -43.32 20.87 -1.93
N ALA A 313 -44.33 21.58 -1.39
CA ALA A 313 -44.25 22.25 -0.10
C ALA A 313 -44.39 21.28 1.09
N SER A 314 -45.00 20.11 0.90
CA SER A 314 -45.17 19.08 1.95
C SER A 314 -44.00 18.08 2.01
N ILE A 315 -43.07 18.09 1.03
CA ILE A 315 -41.86 17.30 1.07
C ILE A 315 -40.93 17.96 2.07
N PRO A 316 -40.49 17.24 3.13
CA PRO A 316 -39.47 17.79 4.04
C PRO A 316 -38.18 17.99 3.26
N TRP A 317 -37.87 19.23 2.93
CA TRP A 317 -36.61 19.60 2.31
C TRP A 317 -35.49 19.32 3.30
N PRO A 318 -34.50 18.56 2.91
CA PRO A 318 -33.35 18.35 3.77
C PRO A 318 -32.67 19.68 4.02
N GLY A 319 -32.71 20.14 5.30
CA GLY A 319 -32.16 21.42 5.75
C GLY A 319 -33.15 22.36 6.46
N MET A 320 -34.46 22.00 6.55
CA MET A 320 -35.39 22.76 7.42
C MET A 320 -35.48 22.12 8.81
N PRO A 321 -35.42 22.93 9.89
CA PRO A 321 -35.65 22.43 11.24
C PRO A 321 -37.07 21.86 11.33
N ALA A 322 -37.17 20.64 11.83
CA ALA A 322 -38.42 19.92 12.03
C ALA A 322 -39.36 20.78 12.93
N GLY A 323 -40.49 21.25 12.37
CA GLY A 323 -41.55 21.82 13.19
C GLY A 323 -42.19 23.15 12.76
N ARG A 324 -41.90 23.70 11.58
CA ARG A 324 -42.67 24.87 11.11
C ARG A 324 -43.35 24.60 9.76
N PRO A 325 -44.68 24.46 9.74
CA PRO A 325 -45.42 24.47 8.46
C PRO A 325 -45.34 25.85 7.83
N LEU A 326 -45.00 25.93 6.54
CA LEU A 326 -44.87 27.19 5.78
C LEU A 326 -46.18 27.98 5.60
N PHE A 327 -47.33 27.41 5.95
CA PHE A 327 -48.61 28.13 5.93
C PHE A 327 -49.45 27.71 7.15
N ARG A 328 -49.67 28.67 8.06
CA ARG A 328 -50.82 28.68 8.98
C ARG A 328 -51.95 29.37 8.24
N PHE A 329 -53.03 28.62 7.96
CA PHE A 329 -54.35 29.18 7.67
C PHE A 329 -55.09 29.29 8.99
#